data_27c2637064350e58cbfbf4812bdcb573
#
_entry.id   27c2637064350e58cbfbf4812bdcb573
#
_cell.length_a   1.000
_cell.length_b   1.000
_cell.length_c   1.000
_cell.angle_alpha   90.00
_cell.angle_beta   90.00
_cell.angle_gamma   90.00
#
_symmetry.space_group_name_H-M   'P 1'
#
loop_
_entity.id
_entity.type
_entity.pdbx_description
1 polymer ?
#
loop_
_entity_poly.entity_id
_entity_poly.type
_entity_poly.pdbx_seq_one_letter_code
_entity_poly.pdbx_strand_id
1 'polypeptide(L)'
;MIHEERVSRWLEANIDGLIGPFRFDMIAGGRSNITYRVSDAAGNTVVLRRPPIGHVLATAHDMAREHRIISAVGTTDVPVPRTLGVCNDTAVNDAPFYVMGFVDGVVLDGQAKAAGLSPAMRRALSEDLIDVMVRLHAVDVDAVGLGDLAKRDAYVERQIKRWSTQWANSKQRELPEIDEVESLLRAGVPQQRGTVIAHGDYRFGNCLADVDNGRIAAVFDWELCTLGDPMADIGYLGVYWSDPGLPARRENDPSGLEGFPTYREMVDMYASKSGRDCSNVGYYVAFSSWRLAVISEGVYARYVHGAMGKQDFDPTPLRRGVELLVEAALTALKSGV
;
A
#
# COMPACT_ATOMS: atom_id res chain seq x y z
N MET A 1 -7.04 4.59 22.14
CA MET A 1 -5.92 5.46 22.54
C MET A 1 -4.71 4.60 22.87
N ILE A 2 -3.49 5.14 22.84
CA ILE A 2 -2.31 4.42 23.31
C ILE A 2 -2.24 4.47 24.84
N HIS A 3 -1.82 3.39 25.49
CA HIS A 3 -1.58 3.35 26.93
C HIS A 3 -0.13 3.73 27.23
N GLU A 4 0.15 5.05 27.23
CA GLU A 4 1.52 5.59 27.26
C GLU A 4 2.39 5.00 28.36
N GLU A 5 1.90 4.87 29.60
CA GLU A 5 2.69 4.34 30.71
C GLU A 5 3.08 2.86 30.52
N ARG A 6 2.13 2.01 30.06
CA ARG A 6 2.41 0.58 29.83
C ARG A 6 3.31 0.37 28.63
N VAL A 7 3.06 1.13 27.55
CA VAL A 7 3.89 1.09 26.34
C VAL A 7 5.29 1.62 26.61
N SER A 8 5.45 2.68 27.41
CA SER A 8 6.76 3.20 27.82
C SER A 8 7.60 2.14 28.52
N ARG A 9 7.02 1.45 29.51
CA ARG A 9 7.70 0.33 30.22
C ARG A 9 8.09 -0.79 29.25
N TRP A 10 7.21 -1.10 28.29
CA TRP A 10 7.53 -2.13 27.29
C TRP A 10 8.68 -1.68 26.38
N LEU A 11 8.69 -0.43 25.92
CA LEU A 11 9.77 0.12 25.08
C LEU A 11 11.12 0.04 25.77
N GLU A 12 11.22 0.49 27.04
CA GLU A 12 12.44 0.44 27.81
C GLU A 12 12.96 -1.00 28.04
N ALA A 13 12.03 -1.95 28.21
CA ALA A 13 12.37 -3.34 28.46
C ALA A 13 12.74 -4.15 27.21
N ASN A 14 12.32 -3.72 26.00
CA ASN A 14 12.40 -4.54 24.79
C ASN A 14 13.14 -3.88 23.63
N ILE A 15 13.42 -2.57 23.69
CA ILE A 15 14.13 -1.86 22.61
C ILE A 15 15.42 -1.27 23.18
N ASP A 16 16.53 -1.81 22.77
CA ASP A 16 17.84 -1.37 23.22
C ASP A 16 18.08 0.11 22.89
N GLY A 17 18.58 0.86 23.88
CA GLY A 17 18.99 2.25 23.73
C GLY A 17 17.85 3.28 23.85
N LEU A 18 16.60 2.88 24.06
CA LEU A 18 15.52 3.81 24.36
C LEU A 18 15.41 4.06 25.88
N ILE A 19 15.29 5.33 26.26
CA ILE A 19 15.26 5.80 27.67
C ILE A 19 14.12 6.78 27.84
N GLY A 20 13.16 6.47 28.74
CA GLY A 20 12.07 7.39 29.07
C GLY A 20 12.51 8.70 29.75
N PRO A 21 11.65 9.71 29.82
CA PRO A 21 10.26 9.69 29.41
C PRO A 21 10.08 9.74 27.89
N PHE A 22 8.97 9.14 27.40
CA PHE A 22 8.61 9.12 25.97
C PHE A 22 7.52 10.13 25.66
N ARG A 23 7.60 10.70 24.44
CA ARG A 23 6.53 11.49 23.85
C ARG A 23 5.95 10.75 22.66
N PHE A 24 4.61 10.66 22.61
CA PHE A 24 3.85 9.99 21.57
C PHE A 24 3.09 10.99 20.71
N ASP A 25 3.56 11.23 19.49
CA ASP A 25 2.90 12.10 18.52
C ASP A 25 2.23 11.25 17.44
N MET A 26 0.91 11.32 17.29
CA MET A 26 0.22 10.61 16.21
C MET A 26 0.55 11.28 14.87
N ILE A 27 1.18 10.56 13.95
CA ILE A 27 1.60 11.05 12.63
C ILE A 27 0.73 10.55 11.50
N ALA A 28 0.04 9.43 11.68
CA ALA A 28 -0.97 8.94 10.77
C ALA A 28 -2.04 8.18 11.54
N GLY A 29 -3.29 8.41 11.21
CA GLY A 29 -4.43 7.77 11.82
C GLY A 29 -5.68 7.95 10.98
N GLY A 30 -6.59 7.00 11.04
CA GLY A 30 -7.90 7.13 10.43
C GLY A 30 -8.41 5.87 9.75
N ARG A 31 -8.11 5.63 8.48
CA ARG A 31 -8.81 4.61 7.68
C ARG A 31 -8.27 3.19 7.86
N SER A 32 -6.98 3.07 8.23
CA SER A 32 -6.28 1.79 8.42
C SER A 32 -5.61 1.76 9.80
N ASN A 33 -4.30 1.52 9.88
CA ASN A 33 -3.56 1.46 11.12
C ASN A 33 -3.25 2.85 11.69
N ILE A 34 -3.06 2.95 13.01
CA ILE A 34 -2.64 4.16 13.70
C ILE A 34 -1.13 4.12 13.89
N THR A 35 -0.46 5.21 13.54
CA THR A 35 0.99 5.33 13.58
C THR A 35 1.40 6.50 14.47
N TYR A 36 2.28 6.24 15.43
CA TYR A 36 2.86 7.22 16.32
C TYR A 36 4.34 7.39 16.07
N ARG A 37 4.79 8.63 16.03
CA ARG A 37 6.18 8.98 16.25
C ARG A 37 6.42 8.97 17.76
N VAL A 38 7.42 8.23 18.20
CA VAL A 38 7.79 8.12 19.62
C VAL A 38 9.20 8.66 19.78
N SER A 39 9.34 9.71 20.59
CA SER A 39 10.63 10.32 20.90
C SER A 39 10.97 10.05 22.36
N ASP A 40 12.23 9.67 22.65
CA ASP A 40 12.73 9.40 23.98
C ASP A 40 13.45 10.62 24.59
N ALA A 41 13.89 10.50 25.83
CA ALA A 41 14.62 11.54 26.56
C ALA A 41 16.00 11.86 25.96
N ALA A 42 16.61 10.92 25.25
CA ALA A 42 17.92 11.09 24.62
C ALA A 42 17.84 11.70 23.21
N GLY A 43 16.61 11.92 22.69
CA GLY A 43 16.37 12.44 21.34
C GLY A 43 16.28 11.36 20.27
N ASN A 44 16.31 10.07 20.64
CA ASN A 44 16.05 8.99 19.68
C ASN A 44 14.58 9.02 19.26
N THR A 45 14.33 8.68 18.01
CA THR A 45 12.98 8.63 17.43
C THR A 45 12.73 7.28 16.81
N VAL A 46 11.57 6.69 17.16
CA VAL A 46 11.07 5.45 16.57
C VAL A 46 9.61 5.62 16.13
N VAL A 47 9.11 4.68 15.37
CA VAL A 47 7.71 4.64 14.93
C VAL A 47 7.03 3.43 15.56
N LEU A 48 5.89 3.66 16.20
CA LEU A 48 5.00 2.62 16.71
C LEU A 48 3.74 2.55 15.85
N ARG A 49 3.43 1.36 15.33
CA ARG A 49 2.23 1.11 14.51
C ARG A 49 1.34 0.09 15.20
N ARG A 50 0.03 0.37 15.25
CA ARG A 50 -1.00 -0.47 15.86
C ARG A 50 -2.28 -0.49 15.03
N PRO A 51 -3.18 -1.48 15.22
CA PRO A 51 -4.51 -1.47 14.63
C PRO A 51 -5.32 -0.25 15.06
N PRO A 52 -6.35 0.16 14.29
CA PRO A 52 -7.28 1.19 14.70
C PRO A 52 -8.10 0.77 15.94
N ILE A 53 -8.75 1.74 16.58
CA ILE A 53 -9.60 1.49 17.73
C ILE A 53 -10.99 1.10 17.22
N GLY A 54 -11.51 -0.05 17.63
CA GLY A 54 -12.86 -0.52 17.27
C GLY A 54 -12.91 -1.97 16.84
N HIS A 55 -14.09 -2.45 16.44
CA HIS A 55 -14.26 -3.80 15.91
C HIS A 55 -13.62 -3.92 14.53
N VAL A 56 -12.43 -4.48 14.48
CA VAL A 56 -11.69 -4.77 13.24
C VAL A 56 -11.78 -6.27 12.99
N LEU A 57 -12.00 -6.66 11.74
CA LEU A 57 -11.86 -8.07 11.35
C LEU A 57 -10.44 -8.54 11.71
N ALA A 58 -10.33 -9.57 12.53
CA ALA A 58 -9.07 -10.06 13.11
C ALA A 58 -7.96 -10.38 12.09
N THR A 59 -8.31 -10.50 10.81
CA THR A 59 -7.39 -10.79 9.71
C THR A 59 -6.93 -9.56 8.93
N ALA A 60 -7.48 -8.36 9.21
CA ALA A 60 -7.24 -7.17 8.39
C ALA A 60 -6.07 -6.31 8.88
N HIS A 61 -5.62 -6.47 10.13
CA HIS A 61 -4.58 -5.63 10.74
C HIS A 61 -3.66 -6.49 11.62
N ASP A 62 -2.98 -7.45 10.99
CA ASP A 62 -2.06 -8.37 11.66
C ASP A 62 -0.67 -7.72 11.80
N MET A 63 -0.42 -7.13 12.96
CA MET A 63 0.84 -6.43 13.26
C MET A 63 2.05 -7.37 13.26
N ALA A 64 1.87 -8.62 13.70
CA ALA A 64 2.96 -9.60 13.71
C ALA A 64 3.33 -10.00 12.28
N ARG A 65 2.32 -10.12 11.41
CA ARG A 65 2.52 -10.41 9.98
C ARG A 65 3.23 -9.27 9.27
N GLU A 66 2.81 -8.02 9.46
CA GLU A 66 3.50 -6.85 8.90
C GLU A 66 4.95 -6.78 9.39
N HIS A 67 5.17 -6.91 10.70
CA HIS A 67 6.51 -6.94 11.28
C HIS A 67 7.39 -8.03 10.66
N ARG A 68 6.85 -9.28 10.51
CA ARG A 68 7.57 -10.38 9.88
C ARG A 68 7.98 -10.06 8.45
N ILE A 69 7.08 -9.48 7.64
CA ILE A 69 7.34 -9.11 6.25
C ILE A 69 8.45 -8.05 6.19
N ILE A 70 8.30 -6.95 6.94
CA ILE A 70 9.28 -5.86 6.95
C ILE A 70 10.64 -6.35 7.43
N SER A 71 10.69 -7.21 8.47
CA SER A 71 11.94 -7.79 8.98
C SER A 71 12.62 -8.64 7.93
N ALA A 72 11.89 -9.47 7.22
CA ALA A 72 12.43 -10.34 6.18
C ALA A 72 12.94 -9.52 4.98
N VAL A 73 12.14 -8.58 4.47
CA VAL A 73 12.52 -7.69 3.37
C VAL A 73 13.70 -6.81 3.76
N GLY A 74 13.78 -6.38 5.01
CA GLY A 74 14.89 -5.57 5.55
C GLY A 74 16.26 -6.26 5.58
N THR A 75 16.33 -7.56 5.28
CA THR A 75 17.59 -8.29 5.07
C THR A 75 18.11 -8.19 3.62
N THR A 76 17.40 -7.49 2.76
CA THR A 76 17.70 -7.32 1.32
C THR A 76 18.01 -5.86 0.99
N ASP A 77 18.24 -5.57 -0.30
CA ASP A 77 18.50 -4.20 -0.79
C ASP A 77 17.22 -3.36 -0.96
N VAL A 78 16.05 -3.87 -0.56
CA VAL A 78 14.80 -3.11 -0.60
C VAL A 78 14.75 -2.15 0.59
N PRO A 79 14.57 -0.84 0.37
CA PRO A 79 14.53 0.12 1.45
C PRO A 79 13.24 -0.04 2.27
N VAL A 80 13.37 -0.44 3.51
CA VAL A 80 12.29 -0.53 4.51
C VAL A 80 12.77 -0.02 5.86
N PRO A 81 11.89 0.47 6.73
CA PRO A 81 12.27 0.82 8.08
C PRO A 81 12.84 -0.41 8.83
N ARG A 82 13.93 -0.22 9.58
CA ARG A 82 14.46 -1.28 10.44
C ARG A 82 13.43 -1.66 11.50
N THR A 83 13.02 -2.90 11.57
CA THR A 83 12.16 -3.40 12.66
C THR A 83 12.95 -3.49 13.97
N LEU A 84 12.31 -3.09 15.08
CA LEU A 84 12.94 -3.03 16.40
C LEU A 84 12.29 -4.02 17.37
N GLY A 85 10.97 -4.25 17.25
CA GLY A 85 10.27 -5.21 18.08
C GLY A 85 8.78 -5.29 17.79
N VAL A 86 8.14 -6.36 18.25
CA VAL A 86 6.69 -6.58 18.14
C VAL A 86 6.13 -7.00 19.49
N CYS A 87 5.02 -6.40 19.89
CA CYS A 87 4.29 -6.73 21.11
C CYS A 87 2.95 -7.37 20.73
N ASN A 88 2.78 -8.65 21.06
CA ASN A 88 1.51 -9.38 20.87
C ASN A 88 0.68 -9.42 22.16
N ASP A 89 1.21 -8.96 23.28
CA ASP A 89 0.50 -8.91 24.55
C ASP A 89 -0.49 -7.73 24.58
N THR A 90 -1.76 -8.04 24.46
CA THR A 90 -2.84 -7.03 24.49
C THR A 90 -2.96 -6.34 25.86
N ALA A 91 -2.41 -6.92 26.95
CA ALA A 91 -2.38 -6.26 28.25
C ALA A 91 -1.53 -4.98 28.24
N VAL A 92 -0.59 -4.84 27.31
CA VAL A 92 0.27 -3.65 27.18
C VAL A 92 -0.47 -2.48 26.54
N ASN A 93 -1.26 -2.70 25.49
CA ASN A 93 -1.86 -1.60 24.71
C ASN A 93 -3.26 -1.91 24.15
N ASP A 94 -4.01 -2.83 24.76
CA ASP A 94 -5.33 -3.33 24.33
C ASP A 94 -5.37 -3.88 22.87
N ALA A 95 -4.23 -3.89 22.20
CA ALA A 95 -4.03 -4.42 20.87
C ALA A 95 -2.54 -4.68 20.62
N PRO A 96 -2.19 -5.64 19.72
CA PRO A 96 -0.81 -5.80 19.30
C PRO A 96 -0.27 -4.53 18.63
N PHE A 97 1.04 -4.35 18.67
CA PHE A 97 1.74 -3.29 17.95
C PHE A 97 3.16 -3.72 17.59
N TYR A 98 3.76 -3.03 16.65
CA TYR A 98 5.20 -3.18 16.41
C TYR A 98 5.90 -1.82 16.37
N VAL A 99 7.21 -1.87 16.57
CA VAL A 99 8.09 -0.70 16.61
C VAL A 99 9.14 -0.85 15.51
N MET A 100 9.39 0.23 14.80
CA MET A 100 10.40 0.33 13.75
C MET A 100 11.18 1.64 13.87
N GLY A 101 12.35 1.70 13.24
CA GLY A 101 13.14 2.92 13.15
C GLY A 101 12.39 4.02 12.41
N PHE A 102 12.60 5.26 12.83
CA PHE A 102 12.12 6.42 12.08
C PHE A 102 13.01 6.63 10.86
N VAL A 103 12.39 6.85 9.71
CA VAL A 103 13.08 7.19 8.46
C VAL A 103 12.63 8.58 8.04
N ASP A 104 13.59 9.46 7.77
CA ASP A 104 13.30 10.79 7.24
C ASP A 104 12.93 10.72 5.76
N GLY A 105 12.02 11.59 5.34
CA GLY A 105 11.58 11.66 3.95
C GLY A 105 10.22 12.30 3.80
N VAL A 106 9.81 12.47 2.55
CA VAL A 106 8.53 13.08 2.18
C VAL A 106 7.64 12.05 1.52
N VAL A 107 6.40 11.93 1.98
CA VAL A 107 5.38 11.14 1.27
C VAL A 107 4.77 11.99 0.16
N LEU A 108 4.97 11.59 -1.09
CA LEU A 108 4.42 12.28 -2.26
C LEU A 108 2.99 11.76 -2.53
N ASP A 109 2.03 12.14 -1.70
CA ASP A 109 0.63 11.71 -1.76
C ASP A 109 -0.29 12.70 -2.52
N GLY A 110 0.26 13.79 -3.04
CA GLY A 110 -0.46 14.80 -3.81
C GLY A 110 0.46 15.81 -4.49
N GLN A 111 -0.11 16.55 -5.47
CA GLN A 111 0.64 17.53 -6.27
C GLN A 111 1.31 18.61 -5.42
N ALA A 112 0.66 19.06 -4.35
CA ALA A 112 1.21 20.12 -3.49
C ALA A 112 2.59 19.75 -2.90
N LYS A 113 2.80 18.47 -2.55
CA LYS A 113 4.08 17.99 -2.01
C LYS A 113 5.15 17.81 -3.09
N ALA A 114 4.73 17.52 -4.31
CA ALA A 114 5.65 17.37 -5.45
C ALA A 114 5.94 18.69 -6.18
N ALA A 115 5.11 19.73 -5.99
CA ALA A 115 5.19 20.98 -6.75
C ALA A 115 6.54 21.71 -6.58
N GLY A 116 7.14 21.63 -5.39
CA GLY A 116 8.46 22.24 -5.11
C GLY A 116 9.65 21.51 -5.69
N LEU A 117 9.48 20.29 -6.21
CA LEU A 117 10.56 19.50 -6.80
C LEU A 117 10.83 19.93 -8.24
N SER A 118 12.08 19.87 -8.69
CA SER A 118 12.42 20.09 -10.09
C SER A 118 11.91 18.94 -10.98
N PRO A 119 11.67 19.17 -12.28
CA PRO A 119 11.32 18.08 -13.22
C PRO A 119 12.34 16.93 -13.20
N ALA A 120 13.62 17.23 -13.10
CA ALA A 120 14.69 16.23 -13.00
C ALA A 120 14.56 15.38 -11.72
N MET A 121 14.22 15.99 -10.59
CA MET A 121 14.03 15.29 -9.33
C MET A 121 12.80 14.39 -9.37
N ARG A 122 11.68 14.86 -9.95
CA ARG A 122 10.47 14.03 -10.15
C ARG A 122 10.77 12.82 -11.02
N ARG A 123 11.57 12.99 -12.07
CA ARG A 123 12.05 11.89 -12.93
C ARG A 123 12.91 10.90 -12.14
N ALA A 124 13.91 11.37 -11.40
CA ALA A 124 14.80 10.53 -10.62
C ALA A 124 14.04 9.69 -9.57
N LEU A 125 13.11 10.30 -8.83
CA LEU A 125 12.27 9.60 -7.86
C LEU A 125 11.38 8.53 -8.50
N SER A 126 10.88 8.80 -9.72
CA SER A 126 10.07 7.82 -10.46
C SER A 126 10.90 6.63 -10.94
N GLU A 127 12.11 6.89 -11.41
CA GLU A 127 13.05 5.85 -11.83
C GLU A 127 13.47 4.97 -10.65
N ASP A 128 13.76 5.57 -9.49
CA ASP A 128 14.10 4.80 -8.29
C ASP A 128 12.88 4.05 -7.70
N LEU A 129 11.66 4.61 -7.84
CA LEU A 129 10.43 3.89 -7.47
C LEU A 129 10.33 2.56 -8.25
N ILE A 130 10.64 2.56 -9.53
CA ILE A 130 10.70 1.32 -10.34
C ILE A 130 11.87 0.44 -9.91
N ASP A 131 13.03 1.00 -9.63
CA ASP A 131 14.20 0.23 -9.19
C ASP A 131 13.93 -0.51 -7.87
N VAL A 132 13.25 0.14 -6.93
CA VAL A 132 12.82 -0.49 -5.67
C VAL A 132 11.81 -1.62 -5.93
N MET A 133 10.84 -1.42 -6.84
CA MET A 133 9.88 -2.48 -7.21
C MET A 133 10.60 -3.68 -7.85
N VAL A 134 11.56 -3.44 -8.74
CA VAL A 134 12.36 -4.50 -9.36
C VAL A 134 13.15 -5.28 -8.31
N ARG A 135 13.81 -4.59 -7.36
CA ARG A 135 14.51 -5.22 -6.23
C ARG A 135 13.56 -6.05 -5.38
N LEU A 136 12.38 -5.52 -5.04
CA LEU A 136 11.36 -6.24 -4.28
C LEU A 136 10.92 -7.53 -4.98
N HIS A 137 10.65 -7.45 -6.27
CA HIS A 137 10.22 -8.60 -7.08
C HIS A 137 11.35 -9.59 -7.43
N ALA A 138 12.60 -9.23 -7.15
CA ALA A 138 13.75 -10.12 -7.28
C ALA A 138 14.10 -10.87 -5.98
N VAL A 139 13.47 -10.53 -4.85
CA VAL A 139 13.72 -11.19 -3.57
C VAL A 139 13.34 -12.67 -3.65
N ASP A 140 14.27 -13.54 -3.28
CA ASP A 140 13.97 -14.96 -3.09
C ASP A 140 13.14 -15.15 -1.82
N VAL A 141 11.87 -15.46 -2.02
CA VAL A 141 10.86 -15.57 -0.94
C VAL A 141 11.17 -16.67 0.06
N ASP A 142 11.85 -17.74 -0.37
CA ASP A 142 12.26 -18.85 0.50
C ASP A 142 13.51 -18.49 1.30
N ALA A 143 14.48 -17.85 0.67
CA ALA A 143 15.71 -17.43 1.32
C ALA A 143 15.47 -16.42 2.46
N VAL A 144 14.46 -15.53 2.30
CA VAL A 144 14.08 -14.57 3.36
C VAL A 144 13.04 -15.10 4.35
N GLY A 145 12.64 -16.38 4.23
CA GLY A 145 11.70 -17.03 5.15
C GLY A 145 10.23 -16.59 4.99
N LEU A 146 9.83 -16.16 3.79
CA LEU A 146 8.45 -15.77 3.46
C LEU A 146 7.73 -16.76 2.53
N GLY A 147 8.31 -17.93 2.26
CA GLY A 147 7.78 -18.92 1.33
C GLY A 147 6.39 -19.47 1.71
N ASP A 148 6.01 -19.40 2.98
CA ASP A 148 4.71 -19.81 3.52
C ASP A 148 3.71 -18.65 3.68
N LEU A 149 4.09 -17.42 3.29
CA LEU A 149 3.26 -16.22 3.48
C LEU A 149 1.89 -16.33 2.80
N ALA A 150 1.82 -16.98 1.65
CA ALA A 150 0.60 -17.27 0.89
C ALA A 150 0.81 -18.41 -0.10
N LYS A 151 -0.27 -18.91 -0.71
CA LYS A 151 -0.21 -19.80 -1.88
C LYS A 151 0.46 -19.07 -3.05
N ARG A 152 1.30 -19.77 -3.81
CA ARG A 152 2.11 -19.19 -4.89
C ARG A 152 1.40 -19.11 -6.24
N ASP A 153 0.48 -20.02 -6.48
CA ASP A 153 -0.24 -20.18 -7.74
C ASP A 153 -1.61 -19.51 -7.74
N ALA A 154 -2.18 -19.31 -8.91
CA ALA A 154 -3.52 -18.79 -9.14
C ALA A 154 -3.80 -17.49 -8.35
N TYR A 155 -2.83 -16.55 -8.36
CA TYR A 155 -2.93 -15.30 -7.59
C TYR A 155 -4.16 -14.50 -7.97
N VAL A 156 -4.36 -14.24 -9.27
CA VAL A 156 -5.45 -13.40 -9.76
C VAL A 156 -6.81 -14.02 -9.41
N GLU A 157 -7.00 -15.31 -9.64
CA GLU A 157 -8.25 -16.02 -9.35
C GLU A 157 -8.59 -15.97 -7.85
N ARG A 158 -7.58 -16.15 -6.99
CA ARG A 158 -7.77 -16.05 -5.53
C ARG A 158 -8.16 -14.63 -5.11
N GLN A 159 -7.54 -13.62 -5.71
CA GLN A 159 -7.86 -12.22 -5.43
C GLN A 159 -9.25 -11.86 -5.94
N ILE A 160 -9.63 -12.26 -7.16
CA ILE A 160 -10.99 -12.04 -7.67
C ILE A 160 -11.99 -12.67 -6.71
N LYS A 161 -11.81 -13.94 -6.32
CA LYS A 161 -12.70 -14.61 -5.35
C LYS A 161 -12.81 -13.85 -4.03
N ARG A 162 -11.67 -13.40 -3.46
CA ARG A 162 -11.63 -12.63 -2.21
C ARG A 162 -12.43 -11.35 -2.31
N TRP A 163 -12.18 -10.56 -3.35
CA TRP A 163 -12.78 -9.23 -3.50
C TRP A 163 -14.25 -9.30 -3.94
N SER A 164 -14.65 -10.31 -4.71
CA SER A 164 -16.08 -10.59 -4.99
C SER A 164 -16.85 -10.91 -3.71
N THR A 165 -16.26 -11.72 -2.81
CA THR A 165 -16.87 -11.97 -1.50
C THR A 165 -16.96 -10.68 -0.68
N GLN A 166 -15.92 -9.85 -0.71
CA GLN A 166 -15.92 -8.55 -0.03
C GLN A 166 -17.01 -7.62 -0.59
N TRP A 167 -17.15 -7.54 -1.92
CA TRP A 167 -18.21 -6.78 -2.58
C TRP A 167 -19.58 -7.23 -2.13
N ALA A 168 -19.88 -8.52 -2.22
CA ALA A 168 -21.17 -9.08 -1.80
C ALA A 168 -21.53 -8.74 -0.34
N ASN A 169 -20.51 -8.65 0.54
CA ASN A 169 -20.70 -8.37 1.97
C ASN A 169 -20.78 -6.87 2.30
N SER A 170 -20.26 -6.00 1.45
CA SER A 170 -20.12 -4.57 1.77
C SER A 170 -20.88 -3.61 0.85
N LYS A 171 -21.41 -4.07 -0.30
CA LYS A 171 -22.11 -3.21 -1.25
C LYS A 171 -23.32 -2.52 -0.58
N GLN A 172 -23.49 -1.23 -0.85
CA GLN A 172 -24.60 -0.42 -0.34
C GLN A 172 -25.64 -0.12 -1.43
N ARG A 173 -25.37 -0.57 -2.65
CA ARG A 173 -26.21 -0.31 -3.83
C ARG A 173 -25.95 -1.37 -4.90
N GLU A 174 -26.85 -1.45 -5.85
CA GLU A 174 -26.61 -2.21 -7.07
C GLU A 174 -25.74 -1.37 -8.02
N LEU A 175 -24.68 -1.98 -8.53
CA LEU A 175 -23.77 -1.43 -9.52
C LEU A 175 -23.38 -2.56 -10.49
N PRO A 176 -24.27 -2.84 -11.49
CA PRO A 176 -24.11 -3.97 -12.42
C PRO A 176 -22.76 -3.99 -13.16
N GLU A 177 -22.18 -2.80 -13.36
CA GLU A 177 -20.89 -2.65 -14.03
C GLU A 177 -19.73 -3.30 -13.25
N ILE A 178 -19.82 -3.38 -11.92
CA ILE A 178 -18.81 -4.12 -11.11
C ILE A 178 -18.87 -5.61 -11.38
N ASP A 179 -20.07 -6.17 -11.54
CA ASP A 179 -20.29 -7.58 -11.85
C ASP A 179 -19.86 -7.88 -13.31
N GLU A 180 -20.09 -6.93 -14.25
CA GLU A 180 -19.58 -7.02 -15.62
C GLU A 180 -18.04 -7.08 -15.63
N VAL A 181 -17.36 -6.16 -14.91
CA VAL A 181 -15.90 -6.16 -14.79
C VAL A 181 -15.40 -7.48 -14.19
N GLU A 182 -16.02 -7.97 -13.12
CA GLU A 182 -15.65 -9.25 -12.52
C GLU A 182 -15.75 -10.40 -13.54
N SER A 183 -16.82 -10.45 -14.32
CA SER A 183 -17.03 -11.47 -15.34
C SER A 183 -15.95 -11.43 -16.42
N LEU A 184 -15.61 -10.24 -16.91
CA LEU A 184 -14.55 -10.03 -17.90
C LEU A 184 -13.16 -10.40 -17.34
N LEU A 185 -12.87 -10.01 -16.09
CA LEU A 185 -11.63 -10.39 -15.43
C LEU A 185 -11.49 -11.90 -15.29
N ARG A 186 -12.56 -12.61 -14.91
CA ARG A 186 -12.56 -14.08 -14.81
C ARG A 186 -12.35 -14.77 -16.14
N ALA A 187 -12.95 -14.21 -17.22
CA ALA A 187 -12.82 -14.78 -18.56
C ALA A 187 -11.43 -14.56 -19.17
N GLY A 188 -10.72 -13.51 -18.76
CA GLY A 188 -9.45 -13.08 -19.36
C GLY A 188 -8.22 -13.26 -18.46
N VAL A 189 -8.26 -14.09 -17.41
CA VAL A 189 -7.11 -14.26 -16.48
C VAL A 189 -5.84 -14.64 -17.27
N PRO A 190 -4.79 -13.81 -17.23
CA PRO A 190 -3.55 -14.11 -17.93
C PRO A 190 -2.78 -15.20 -17.19
N GLN A 191 -1.86 -15.85 -17.91
CA GLN A 191 -0.91 -16.76 -17.27
C GLN A 191 -0.05 -15.99 -16.26
N GLN A 192 0.04 -16.48 -15.03
CA GLN A 192 0.86 -15.89 -13.97
C GLN A 192 2.33 -15.81 -14.37
N ARG A 193 2.95 -14.66 -14.23
CA ARG A 193 4.34 -14.37 -14.66
C ARG A 193 5.41 -14.69 -13.60
N GLY A 194 5.07 -15.47 -12.61
CA GLY A 194 5.95 -15.88 -11.51
C GLY A 194 5.31 -15.63 -10.16
N THR A 195 6.11 -15.84 -9.10
CA THR A 195 5.69 -15.60 -7.73
C THR A 195 6.73 -14.72 -7.06
N VAL A 196 6.29 -13.55 -6.62
CA VAL A 196 7.13 -12.55 -5.95
C VAL A 196 6.48 -12.10 -4.65
N ILE A 197 7.21 -11.34 -3.84
CA ILE A 197 6.60 -10.54 -2.79
C ILE A 197 5.86 -9.39 -3.48
N ALA A 198 4.55 -9.51 -3.60
CA ALA A 198 3.69 -8.44 -4.12
C ALA A 198 3.27 -7.53 -2.96
N HIS A 199 3.61 -6.26 -3.02
CA HIS A 199 3.27 -5.27 -1.99
C HIS A 199 1.75 -5.09 -1.87
N GLY A 200 1.07 -5.05 -3.00
CA GLY A 200 -0.38 -4.96 -3.08
C GLY A 200 -0.95 -3.54 -2.98
N ASP A 201 -0.16 -2.55 -2.54
CA ASP A 201 -0.49 -1.10 -2.54
C ASP A 201 0.75 -0.26 -2.86
N TYR A 202 1.53 -0.67 -3.86
CA TYR A 202 2.79 -0.01 -4.22
C TYR A 202 2.54 1.29 -4.99
N ARG A 203 2.91 2.42 -4.39
CA ARG A 203 2.72 3.76 -4.94
C ARG A 203 3.51 4.80 -4.15
N PHE A 204 3.69 6.01 -4.69
CA PHE A 204 4.36 7.12 -3.99
C PHE A 204 3.76 7.42 -2.60
N GLY A 205 2.43 7.31 -2.45
CA GLY A 205 1.77 7.53 -1.17
C GLY A 205 2.12 6.52 -0.07
N ASN A 206 2.81 5.42 -0.42
CA ASN A 206 3.31 4.40 0.50
C ASN A 206 4.85 4.29 0.47
N CYS A 207 5.51 5.36 0.00
CA CYS A 207 6.97 5.48 0.00
C CYS A 207 7.40 6.80 0.64
N LEU A 208 8.51 6.77 1.35
CA LEU A 208 9.23 7.98 1.77
C LEU A 208 10.26 8.32 0.70
N ALA A 209 10.15 9.50 0.13
CA ALA A 209 11.10 10.04 -0.83
C ALA A 209 12.19 10.84 -0.11
N ASP A 210 13.44 10.49 -0.32
CA ASP A 210 14.60 11.31 -0.04
C ASP A 210 14.76 12.29 -1.21
N VAL A 211 14.11 13.45 -1.05
CA VAL A 211 14.03 14.46 -2.12
C VAL A 211 15.33 15.20 -2.38
N ASP A 212 16.30 15.09 -1.50
CA ASP A 212 17.62 15.69 -1.67
C ASP A 212 18.50 14.80 -2.58
N ASN A 213 18.31 13.49 -2.52
CA ASN A 213 19.11 12.52 -3.27
C ASN A 213 18.35 11.83 -4.41
N GLY A 214 17.06 12.13 -4.61
CA GLY A 214 16.24 11.59 -5.70
C GLY A 214 15.99 10.08 -5.62
N ARG A 215 15.82 9.55 -4.42
CA ARG A 215 15.63 8.11 -4.18
C ARG A 215 14.49 7.81 -3.19
N ILE A 216 14.03 6.59 -3.17
CA ILE A 216 13.09 6.08 -2.17
C ILE A 216 13.87 5.67 -0.93
N ALA A 217 13.61 6.34 0.19
CA ALA A 217 14.24 6.07 1.47
C ALA A 217 13.60 4.88 2.21
N ALA A 218 12.29 4.67 2.05
CA ALA A 218 11.61 3.52 2.62
C ALA A 218 10.26 3.24 1.93
N VAL A 219 9.89 1.96 1.86
CA VAL A 219 8.54 1.48 1.52
C VAL A 219 7.86 1.05 2.80
N PHE A 220 6.60 1.46 2.99
CA PHE A 220 5.78 1.13 4.15
C PHE A 220 4.36 0.71 3.74
N ASP A 221 3.52 0.36 4.72
CA ASP A 221 2.13 -0.10 4.54
C ASP A 221 2.01 -1.47 3.86
N TRP A 222 2.58 -2.47 4.52
CA TRP A 222 2.66 -3.85 4.05
C TRP A 222 1.40 -4.71 4.36
N GLU A 223 0.30 -4.08 4.78
CA GLU A 223 -0.91 -4.81 5.21
C GLU A 223 -1.54 -5.66 4.09
N LEU A 224 -1.42 -5.25 2.83
CA LEU A 224 -1.91 -5.98 1.66
C LEU A 224 -0.86 -6.91 1.02
N CYS A 225 0.36 -6.93 1.56
CA CYS A 225 1.45 -7.71 1.00
C CYS A 225 1.12 -9.21 0.99
N THR A 226 1.55 -9.90 -0.08
CA THR A 226 1.32 -11.34 -0.26
C THR A 226 2.32 -11.92 -1.26
N LEU A 227 2.29 -13.23 -1.44
CA LEU A 227 2.93 -13.86 -2.60
C LEU A 227 1.99 -13.78 -3.80
N GLY A 228 2.46 -13.23 -4.91
CA GLY A 228 1.61 -12.98 -6.06
C GLY A 228 2.35 -12.75 -7.38
N ASP A 229 1.58 -12.42 -8.40
CA ASP A 229 2.08 -12.07 -9.71
C ASP A 229 2.71 -10.67 -9.69
N PRO A 230 3.95 -10.49 -10.19
CA PRO A 230 4.62 -9.21 -10.25
C PRO A 230 3.85 -8.13 -11.00
N MET A 231 3.03 -8.51 -11.98
CA MET A 231 2.19 -7.56 -12.73
C MET A 231 1.13 -6.88 -11.87
N ALA A 232 0.79 -7.44 -10.70
CA ALA A 232 -0.21 -6.84 -9.82
C ALA A 232 0.24 -5.49 -9.26
N ASP A 233 1.51 -5.33 -8.88
CA ASP A 233 2.01 -4.07 -8.33
C ASP A 233 2.21 -3.01 -9.42
N ILE A 234 2.76 -3.38 -10.58
CA ILE A 234 2.87 -2.43 -11.69
C ILE A 234 1.49 -2.00 -12.22
N GLY A 235 0.52 -2.90 -12.31
CA GLY A 235 -0.86 -2.57 -12.65
C GLY A 235 -1.53 -1.68 -11.60
N TYR A 236 -1.26 -1.91 -10.32
CA TYR A 236 -1.77 -1.06 -9.24
C TYR A 236 -1.16 0.34 -9.25
N LEU A 237 0.14 0.44 -9.55
CA LEU A 237 0.81 1.74 -9.76
C LEU A 237 0.09 2.56 -10.83
N GLY A 238 -0.38 1.93 -11.93
CA GLY A 238 -1.13 2.59 -13.00
C GLY A 238 -2.43 3.23 -12.54
N VAL A 239 -3.11 2.67 -11.53
CA VAL A 239 -4.34 3.27 -10.96
C VAL A 239 -4.05 4.58 -10.23
N TYR A 240 -2.82 4.76 -9.74
CA TYR A 240 -2.31 5.94 -9.04
C TYR A 240 -1.36 6.78 -9.89
N TRP A 241 -1.42 6.64 -11.22
CA TRP A 241 -0.59 7.40 -12.14
C TRP A 241 -1.46 8.28 -13.04
N SER A 242 -1.25 9.59 -12.97
CA SER A 242 -2.00 10.56 -13.80
C SER A 242 -1.36 10.66 -15.18
N ASP A 243 -1.84 9.86 -16.12
CA ASP A 243 -1.34 9.80 -17.50
C ASP A 243 -2.51 9.97 -18.49
N PRO A 244 -2.36 10.77 -19.58
CA PRO A 244 -3.38 10.87 -20.63
C PRO A 244 -3.79 9.53 -21.25
N GLY A 245 -2.89 8.55 -21.25
CA GLY A 245 -3.13 7.20 -21.77
C GLY A 245 -3.90 6.28 -20.83
N LEU A 246 -4.11 6.68 -19.57
CA LEU A 246 -4.82 5.88 -18.59
C LEU A 246 -6.27 6.34 -18.41
N PRO A 247 -7.21 5.38 -18.18
CA PRO A 247 -8.63 5.70 -18.07
C PRO A 247 -9.02 6.52 -16.85
N ALA A 248 -8.29 6.36 -15.72
CA ALA A 248 -8.58 7.06 -14.48
C ALA A 248 -7.53 8.15 -14.22
N ARG A 249 -7.93 9.41 -14.35
CA ARG A 249 -7.10 10.54 -13.91
C ARG A 249 -7.50 10.95 -12.49
N ARG A 250 -6.53 10.96 -11.60
CA ARG A 250 -6.69 11.55 -10.27
C ARG A 250 -6.19 12.98 -10.32
N GLU A 251 -7.08 13.96 -10.16
CA GLU A 251 -6.77 15.39 -10.30
C GLU A 251 -5.63 15.88 -9.39
N ASN A 252 -5.42 15.24 -8.24
CA ASN A 252 -4.40 15.61 -7.27
C ASN A 252 -3.22 14.62 -7.21
N ASP A 253 -3.07 13.72 -8.19
CA ASP A 253 -1.94 12.80 -8.20
C ASP A 253 -0.64 13.55 -8.54
N PRO A 254 0.47 13.30 -7.81
CA PRO A 254 1.74 13.98 -8.04
C PRO A 254 2.26 13.78 -9.47
N SER A 255 2.02 12.61 -10.08
CA SER A 255 2.52 12.26 -11.41
C SER A 255 1.87 13.07 -12.56
N GLY A 256 0.83 13.86 -12.27
CA GLY A 256 0.27 14.82 -13.22
C GLY A 256 1.11 16.07 -13.47
N LEU A 257 2.20 16.27 -12.71
CA LEU A 257 3.11 17.40 -12.88
C LEU A 257 4.19 17.08 -13.93
N GLU A 258 4.66 18.12 -14.63
CA GLU A 258 5.77 18.01 -15.59
C GLU A 258 7.02 17.39 -14.95
N GLY A 259 7.70 16.51 -15.68
CA GLY A 259 8.91 15.81 -15.24
C GLY A 259 8.67 14.41 -14.69
N PHE A 260 7.44 14.06 -14.30
CA PHE A 260 7.11 12.65 -14.09
C PHE A 260 7.06 11.92 -15.45
N PRO A 261 7.58 10.67 -15.54
CA PRO A 261 7.43 9.85 -16.73
C PRO A 261 5.96 9.53 -17.02
N THR A 262 5.64 9.22 -18.26
CA THR A 262 4.35 8.59 -18.60
C THR A 262 4.26 7.19 -17.94
N TYR A 263 3.04 6.68 -17.75
CA TYR A 263 2.88 5.31 -17.25
C TYR A 263 3.51 4.27 -18.17
N ARG A 264 3.45 4.50 -19.49
CA ARG A 264 4.11 3.65 -20.47
C ARG A 264 5.62 3.60 -20.25
N GLU A 265 6.27 4.74 -20.01
CA GLU A 265 7.70 4.77 -19.69
C GLU A 265 8.00 4.02 -18.38
N MET A 266 7.12 4.09 -17.36
CA MET A 266 7.27 3.34 -16.10
C MET A 266 7.22 1.83 -16.36
N VAL A 267 6.28 1.36 -17.18
CA VAL A 267 6.16 -0.06 -17.57
C VAL A 267 7.39 -0.52 -18.38
N ASP A 268 7.83 0.29 -19.34
CA ASP A 268 9.00 -0.02 -20.18
C ASP A 268 10.28 -0.09 -19.34
N MET A 269 10.46 0.80 -18.36
CA MET A 269 11.55 0.76 -17.38
C MET A 269 11.51 -0.51 -16.54
N TYR A 270 10.34 -0.87 -16.03
CA TYR A 270 10.17 -2.10 -15.26
C TYR A 270 10.48 -3.34 -16.10
N ALA A 271 9.94 -3.43 -17.31
CA ALA A 271 10.20 -4.53 -18.24
C ALA A 271 11.70 -4.67 -18.56
N SER A 272 12.35 -3.56 -18.89
CA SER A 272 13.78 -3.53 -19.23
C SER A 272 14.67 -3.97 -18.07
N LYS A 273 14.39 -3.47 -16.84
CA LYS A 273 15.21 -3.74 -15.66
C LYS A 273 14.96 -5.12 -15.06
N SER A 274 13.72 -5.62 -15.11
CA SER A 274 13.34 -6.92 -14.56
C SER A 274 13.45 -8.08 -15.54
N GLY A 275 13.52 -7.80 -16.84
CA GLY A 275 13.44 -8.81 -17.91
C GLY A 275 12.06 -9.47 -18.05
N ARG A 276 11.01 -8.92 -17.41
CA ARG A 276 9.66 -9.51 -17.40
C ARG A 276 8.84 -9.00 -18.58
N ASP A 277 7.98 -9.88 -19.10
CA ASP A 277 6.98 -9.50 -20.09
C ASP A 277 5.81 -8.77 -19.44
N CYS A 278 5.60 -7.52 -19.82
CA CYS A 278 4.55 -6.63 -19.36
C CYS A 278 3.39 -6.47 -20.35
N SER A 279 3.28 -7.32 -21.37
CA SER A 279 2.28 -7.20 -22.45
C SER A 279 0.83 -7.19 -21.95
N ASN A 280 0.55 -7.83 -20.81
CA ASN A 280 -0.78 -7.90 -20.21
C ASN A 280 -1.02 -6.86 -19.09
N VAL A 281 -0.20 -5.81 -19.00
CA VAL A 281 -0.31 -4.83 -17.90
C VAL A 281 -1.68 -4.15 -17.84
N GLY A 282 -2.32 -3.92 -18.98
CA GLY A 282 -3.68 -3.36 -19.06
C GLY A 282 -4.73 -4.20 -18.31
N TYR A 283 -4.62 -5.54 -18.38
CA TYR A 283 -5.46 -6.41 -17.57
C TYR A 283 -5.26 -6.14 -16.05
N TYR A 284 -4.02 -5.95 -15.61
CA TYR A 284 -3.72 -5.71 -14.19
C TYR A 284 -4.09 -4.30 -13.73
N VAL A 285 -4.10 -3.31 -14.63
CA VAL A 285 -4.68 -1.98 -14.37
C VAL A 285 -6.19 -2.10 -14.14
N ALA A 286 -6.89 -2.83 -15.00
CA ALA A 286 -8.33 -3.09 -14.85
C ALA A 286 -8.64 -3.84 -13.56
N PHE A 287 -7.91 -4.93 -13.30
CA PHE A 287 -8.03 -5.71 -12.06
C PHE A 287 -7.80 -4.83 -10.82
N SER A 288 -6.80 -3.98 -10.83
CA SER A 288 -6.46 -3.09 -9.71
C SER A 288 -7.51 -2.00 -9.52
N SER A 289 -8.05 -1.44 -10.61
CA SER A 289 -9.15 -0.47 -10.57
C SER A 289 -10.42 -1.09 -9.97
N TRP A 290 -10.80 -2.28 -10.43
CA TRP A 290 -11.93 -3.03 -9.87
C TRP A 290 -11.74 -3.35 -8.39
N ARG A 291 -10.56 -3.86 -8.00
CA ARG A 291 -10.22 -4.14 -6.60
C ARG A 291 -10.35 -2.89 -5.74
N LEU A 292 -9.82 -1.78 -6.21
CA LEU A 292 -9.87 -0.51 -5.48
C LEU A 292 -11.31 0.04 -5.38
N ALA A 293 -12.16 -0.19 -6.41
CA ALA A 293 -13.58 0.14 -6.34
C ALA A 293 -14.28 -0.63 -5.20
N VAL A 294 -14.03 -1.94 -5.10
CA VAL A 294 -14.56 -2.78 -4.01
C VAL A 294 -14.07 -2.32 -2.63
N ILE A 295 -12.77 -2.00 -2.49
CA ILE A 295 -12.20 -1.46 -1.25
C ILE A 295 -12.89 -0.14 -0.88
N SER A 296 -13.04 0.77 -1.84
CA SER A 296 -13.63 2.09 -1.65
C SER A 296 -15.11 2.03 -1.26
N GLU A 297 -15.89 1.09 -1.83
CA GLU A 297 -17.27 0.86 -1.40
C GLU A 297 -17.34 0.34 0.04
N GLY A 298 -16.42 -0.56 0.43
CA GLY A 298 -16.30 -1.00 1.81
C GLY A 298 -15.95 0.13 2.79
N VAL A 299 -15.12 1.10 2.36
CA VAL A 299 -14.84 2.32 3.13
C VAL A 299 -16.12 3.17 3.22
N TYR A 300 -16.79 3.42 2.09
CA TYR A 300 -18.04 4.16 2.04
C TYR A 300 -19.11 3.55 2.97
N ALA A 301 -19.29 2.23 2.94
CA ALA A 301 -20.20 1.52 3.82
C ALA A 301 -19.93 1.79 5.32
N ARG A 302 -18.67 1.80 5.73
CA ARG A 302 -18.29 2.10 7.12
C ARG A 302 -18.67 3.51 7.55
N TYR A 303 -18.54 4.50 6.66
CA TYR A 303 -18.99 5.87 6.92
C TYR A 303 -20.50 5.95 7.04
N VAL A 304 -21.24 5.36 6.10
CA VAL A 304 -22.71 5.36 6.10
C VAL A 304 -23.28 4.69 7.35
N HIS A 305 -22.66 3.61 7.81
CA HIS A 305 -23.11 2.89 9.03
C HIS A 305 -22.53 3.48 10.34
N GLY A 306 -21.83 4.60 10.28
CA GLY A 306 -21.29 5.28 11.47
C GLY A 306 -20.14 4.52 12.17
N ALA A 307 -19.60 3.46 11.56
CA ALA A 307 -18.51 2.67 12.13
C ALA A 307 -17.17 3.43 12.23
N MET A 308 -17.07 4.58 11.55
CA MET A 308 -15.89 5.46 11.59
C MET A 308 -15.96 6.53 12.67
N GLY A 309 -16.99 6.50 13.55
CA GLY A 309 -17.25 7.53 14.56
C GLY A 309 -17.81 8.81 13.94
N LYS A 310 -18.05 9.83 14.78
CA LYS A 310 -18.47 11.16 14.31
C LYS A 310 -17.26 11.86 13.68
N GLN A 311 -17.22 11.89 12.36
CA GLN A 311 -16.28 12.69 11.59
C GLN A 311 -17.07 13.68 10.74
N ASP A 312 -16.57 14.91 10.66
CA ASP A 312 -17.09 15.92 9.72
C ASP A 312 -16.52 15.63 8.32
N PHE A 313 -17.00 14.52 7.72
CA PHE A 313 -16.55 14.03 6.43
C PHE A 313 -17.77 13.65 5.59
N ASP A 314 -17.87 14.27 4.41
CA ASP A 314 -18.86 13.89 3.40
C ASP A 314 -18.39 12.64 2.63
N PRO A 315 -19.08 11.49 2.75
CA PRO A 315 -18.69 10.27 2.03
C PRO A 315 -19.11 10.27 0.55
N THR A 316 -19.89 11.26 0.09
CA THR A 316 -20.43 11.32 -1.29
C THR A 316 -19.33 11.23 -2.37
N PRO A 317 -18.16 11.90 -2.23
CA PRO A 317 -17.07 11.76 -3.19
C PRO A 317 -16.52 10.33 -3.31
N LEU A 318 -16.55 9.52 -2.25
CA LEU A 318 -16.15 8.11 -2.31
C LEU A 318 -17.05 7.31 -3.23
N ARG A 319 -18.37 7.58 -3.19
CA ARG A 319 -19.34 6.93 -4.06
C ARG A 319 -19.04 7.18 -5.54
N ARG A 320 -18.79 8.45 -5.92
CA ARG A 320 -18.41 8.80 -7.30
C ARG A 320 -17.06 8.20 -7.67
N GLY A 321 -16.13 8.15 -6.74
CA GLY A 321 -14.82 7.49 -6.92
C GLY A 321 -14.94 6.01 -7.29
N VAL A 322 -15.89 5.27 -6.69
CA VAL A 322 -16.17 3.87 -7.04
C VAL A 322 -16.62 3.76 -8.50
N GLU A 323 -17.57 4.61 -8.94
CA GLU A 323 -18.07 4.61 -10.32
C GLU A 323 -16.96 4.87 -11.33
N LEU A 324 -16.12 5.87 -11.08
CA LEU A 324 -14.97 6.21 -11.94
C LEU A 324 -13.96 5.06 -12.03
N LEU A 325 -13.70 4.34 -10.94
CA LEU A 325 -12.80 3.19 -10.94
C LEU A 325 -13.36 2.02 -11.77
N VAL A 326 -14.67 1.81 -11.73
CA VAL A 326 -15.35 0.78 -12.54
C VAL A 326 -15.33 1.16 -14.02
N GLU A 327 -15.62 2.42 -14.36
CA GLU A 327 -15.50 2.94 -15.72
C GLU A 327 -14.07 2.77 -16.27
N ALA A 328 -13.05 3.04 -15.42
CA ALA A 328 -11.65 2.85 -15.76
C ALA A 328 -11.30 1.38 -16.01
N ALA A 329 -11.81 0.47 -15.18
CA ALA A 329 -11.60 -0.97 -15.36
C ALA A 329 -12.19 -1.47 -16.68
N LEU A 330 -13.44 -1.08 -17.00
CA LEU A 330 -14.08 -1.44 -18.28
C LEU A 330 -13.31 -0.89 -19.48
N THR A 331 -12.83 0.35 -19.38
CA THR A 331 -12.05 0.97 -20.45
C THR A 331 -10.75 0.22 -20.69
N ALA A 332 -9.99 -0.09 -19.63
CA ALA A 332 -8.73 -0.83 -19.73
C ALA A 332 -8.92 -2.24 -20.34
N LEU A 333 -10.01 -2.94 -20.01
CA LEU A 333 -10.33 -4.26 -20.58
C LEU A 333 -10.71 -4.20 -22.05
N LYS A 334 -11.34 -3.09 -22.49
CA LYS A 334 -11.82 -2.94 -23.88
C LYS A 334 -10.75 -2.37 -24.82
N SER A 335 -9.85 -1.53 -24.31
CA SER A 335 -8.84 -0.83 -25.11
C SER A 335 -7.51 -1.60 -25.19
N GLY A 336 -7.25 -2.57 -24.31
CA GLY A 336 -6.01 -3.34 -24.28
C GLY A 336 -4.78 -2.46 -23.98
N VAL A 337 -4.92 -1.50 -23.05
CA VAL A 337 -3.86 -0.53 -22.68
C VAL A 337 -2.58 -1.20 -22.25
#